data_445ce8b6a2df41e4582c23ef882da83c
#
_entry.id   445ce8b6a2df41e4582c23ef882da83c
#
_cell.length_a   1.000
_cell.length_b   1.000
_cell.length_c   1.000
_cell.angle_alpha   90.00
_cell.angle_beta   90.00
_cell.angle_gamma   90.00
#
_symmetry.space_group_name_H-M   'P 1'
#
loop_
_entity.id
_entity.type
_entity.pdbx_description
1 polymer ?
#
loop_
_entity_poly.entity_id
_entity_poly.type
_entity_poly.pdbx_seq_one_letter_code
_entity_poly.pdbx_strand_id
1 'polypeptide(L)'
;MTEVAITVNGKVRKAHVEPRLLLVHFLREHLNLTGTHVGCDTSQCGACTVLLDGRSAKSCTILAVQADGAEVTTIEGLAKDGRLHPLQDAFWEHHGLQCGYCTPGMILSAVNLLNENPQPSEQDIREGISGNFCRCTGYQHIVNAIQSAAQKR
;
A
#
# COMPACT_ATOMS: atom_id res chain seq x y z
N MET A 1 -20.24 1.06 19.73
CA MET A 1 -19.20 0.11 19.26
C MET A 1 -19.81 -0.88 18.30
N THR A 2 -19.17 -1.10 17.18
CA THR A 2 -19.58 -2.06 16.14
C THR A 2 -18.52 -3.15 16.03
N GLU A 3 -18.95 -4.41 16.01
CA GLU A 3 -18.03 -5.51 15.74
C GLU A 3 -17.67 -5.52 14.25
N VAL A 4 -16.39 -5.67 13.96
CA VAL A 4 -15.86 -5.86 12.59
C VAL A 4 -14.97 -7.09 12.55
N ALA A 5 -14.96 -7.78 11.42
CA ALA A 5 -14.10 -8.93 11.13
C ALA A 5 -13.41 -8.68 9.77
N ILE A 6 -12.17 -8.22 9.81
CA ILE A 6 -11.39 -7.87 8.62
C ILE A 6 -10.25 -8.87 8.48
N THR A 7 -10.06 -9.44 7.29
CA THR A 7 -8.90 -10.29 7.01
C THR A 7 -7.72 -9.39 6.67
N VAL A 8 -6.72 -9.31 7.53
CA VAL A 8 -5.54 -8.48 7.33
C VAL A 8 -4.30 -9.37 7.19
N ASN A 9 -3.65 -9.29 6.05
CA ASN A 9 -2.47 -10.10 5.71
C ASN A 9 -2.71 -11.60 5.95
N GLY A 10 -3.86 -12.09 5.49
CA GLY A 10 -4.25 -13.50 5.59
C GLY A 10 -4.77 -13.95 6.97
N LYS A 11 -4.91 -13.04 7.93
CA LYS A 11 -5.41 -13.36 9.28
C LYS A 11 -6.68 -12.58 9.59
N VAL A 12 -7.73 -13.27 10.00
CA VAL A 12 -8.97 -12.63 10.44
C VAL A 12 -8.73 -11.87 11.75
N ARG A 13 -9.05 -10.58 11.74
CA ARG A 13 -8.93 -9.66 12.88
C ARG A 13 -10.32 -9.20 13.28
N LYS A 14 -10.74 -9.59 14.47
CA LYS A 14 -12.02 -9.17 15.05
C LYS A 14 -11.79 -8.09 16.08
N ALA A 15 -12.59 -7.05 16.04
CA ALA A 15 -12.54 -5.97 17.03
C ALA A 15 -13.88 -5.27 17.16
N HIS A 16 -14.11 -4.65 18.31
CA HIS A 16 -15.21 -3.70 18.51
C HIS A 16 -14.65 -2.29 18.31
N VAL A 17 -15.16 -1.58 17.33
CA VAL A 17 -14.65 -0.27 16.92
C VAL A 17 -15.75 0.80 16.95
N GLU A 18 -15.36 2.04 17.11
CA GLU A 18 -16.28 3.16 16.84
C GLU A 18 -16.62 3.18 15.35
N PRO A 19 -17.90 3.42 14.99
CA PRO A 19 -18.31 3.44 13.56
C PRO A 19 -17.53 4.44 12.70
N ARG A 20 -17.00 5.50 13.30
CA ARG A 20 -16.19 6.53 12.62
C ARG A 20 -14.69 6.22 12.53
N LEU A 21 -14.23 5.09 13.07
CA LEU A 21 -12.82 4.73 13.03
C LEU A 21 -12.36 4.53 11.59
N LEU A 22 -11.31 5.25 11.18
CA LEU A 22 -10.69 5.09 9.87
C LEU A 22 -9.90 3.78 9.78
N LEU A 23 -9.91 3.16 8.61
CA LEU A 23 -9.17 1.91 8.36
C LEU A 23 -7.68 2.07 8.67
N VAL A 24 -7.06 3.20 8.31
CA VAL A 24 -5.64 3.45 8.62
C VAL A 24 -5.36 3.43 10.12
N HIS A 25 -6.23 3.99 10.94
CA HIS A 25 -6.06 3.98 12.40
C HIS A 25 -6.34 2.58 12.98
N PHE A 26 -7.30 1.85 12.42
CA PHE A 26 -7.51 0.44 12.77
C PHE A 26 -6.22 -0.38 12.55
N LEU A 27 -5.59 -0.25 11.38
CA LEU A 27 -4.35 -0.95 11.06
C LEU A 27 -3.21 -0.55 12.01
N ARG A 28 -3.00 0.75 12.22
CA ARG A 28 -1.86 1.27 12.98
C ARG A 28 -2.01 1.10 14.50
N GLU A 29 -3.19 1.41 15.02
CA GLU A 29 -3.41 1.56 16.47
C GLU A 29 -4.01 0.31 17.11
N HIS A 30 -4.94 -0.36 16.43
CA HIS A 30 -5.55 -1.59 16.94
C HIS A 30 -4.71 -2.83 16.62
N LEU A 31 -4.09 -2.88 15.43
CA LEU A 31 -3.31 -4.04 15.00
C LEU A 31 -1.79 -3.84 15.12
N ASN A 32 -1.33 -2.65 15.46
CA ASN A 32 0.10 -2.26 15.50
C ASN A 32 0.85 -2.51 14.18
N LEU A 33 0.14 -2.46 13.04
CA LEU A 33 0.72 -2.53 11.71
C LEU A 33 1.06 -1.10 11.25
N THR A 34 2.21 -0.61 11.64
CA THR A 34 2.63 0.79 11.49
C THR A 34 3.26 1.12 10.15
N GLY A 35 3.43 0.14 9.25
CA GLY A 35 3.99 0.34 7.91
C GLY A 35 3.10 1.17 7.00
N THR A 36 1.79 1.22 7.21
CA THR A 36 0.88 2.13 6.52
C THR A 36 0.95 3.51 7.17
N HIS A 37 1.31 4.55 6.41
CA HIS A 37 1.54 5.89 6.92
C HIS A 37 0.38 6.85 6.63
N VAL A 38 0.35 7.97 7.35
CA VAL A 38 -0.60 9.08 7.11
C VAL A 38 0.20 10.34 6.79
N GLY A 39 0.03 10.88 5.57
CA GLY A 39 0.73 12.09 5.14
C GLY A 39 -0.17 13.31 4.95
N CYS A 40 -1.43 13.12 4.58
CA CYS A 40 -2.34 14.25 4.30
C CYS A 40 -3.71 14.14 4.95
N ASP A 41 -4.18 12.93 5.21
CA ASP A 41 -5.52 12.64 5.75
C ASP A 41 -6.68 13.12 4.84
N THR A 42 -6.38 13.33 3.56
CA THR A 42 -7.32 13.88 2.57
C THR A 42 -7.35 13.09 1.26
N SER A 43 -6.86 11.85 1.27
CA SER A 43 -6.81 10.97 0.09
C SER A 43 -5.91 11.44 -1.06
N GLN A 44 -5.01 12.39 -0.84
CA GLN A 44 -4.16 12.97 -1.89
C GLN A 44 -2.77 12.36 -1.95
N CYS A 45 -2.06 12.23 -0.82
CA CYS A 45 -0.64 11.88 -0.82
C CYS A 45 -0.33 10.41 -1.13
N GLY A 46 -1.26 9.50 -0.89
CA GLY A 46 -1.09 8.07 -1.15
C GLY A 46 -0.24 7.30 -0.13
N ALA A 47 0.29 7.95 0.92
CA ALA A 47 1.08 7.28 1.95
C ALA A 47 0.31 6.17 2.69
N CYS A 48 -1.00 6.28 2.74
CA CYS A 48 -1.92 5.33 3.40
C CYS A 48 -2.42 4.21 2.48
N THR A 49 -1.93 4.10 1.25
CA THR A 49 -2.40 3.10 0.29
C THR A 49 -2.19 1.68 0.82
N VAL A 50 -3.26 0.91 0.77
CA VAL A 50 -3.31 -0.54 1.04
C VAL A 50 -3.98 -1.23 -0.14
N LEU A 51 -3.92 -2.56 -0.20
CA LEU A 51 -4.80 -3.32 -1.09
C LEU A 51 -6.06 -3.71 -0.33
N LEU A 52 -7.21 -3.34 -0.86
CA LEU A 52 -8.52 -3.74 -0.37
C LEU A 52 -9.17 -4.64 -1.42
N ASP A 53 -9.39 -5.89 -1.07
CA ASP A 53 -9.87 -6.93 -2.00
C ASP A 53 -9.03 -6.96 -3.31
N GLY A 54 -7.72 -6.86 -3.17
CA GLY A 54 -6.75 -6.92 -4.26
C GLY A 54 -6.56 -5.63 -5.06
N ARG A 55 -7.27 -4.54 -4.73
CA ARG A 55 -7.17 -3.25 -5.40
C ARG A 55 -6.62 -2.17 -4.48
N SER A 56 -5.83 -1.26 -5.03
CA SER A 56 -5.30 -0.13 -4.25
C SER A 56 -6.41 0.78 -3.74
N ALA A 57 -6.33 1.12 -2.47
CA ALA A 57 -7.28 2.00 -1.80
C ALA A 57 -6.56 2.86 -0.76
N LYS A 58 -7.05 4.08 -0.57
CA LYS A 58 -6.49 5.02 0.42
C LYS A 58 -7.19 4.85 1.76
N SER A 59 -6.54 4.16 2.69
CA SER A 59 -7.13 3.78 3.97
C SER A 59 -7.47 4.95 4.89
N CYS A 60 -6.99 6.15 4.62
CA CYS A 60 -7.32 7.36 5.39
C CYS A 60 -8.73 7.90 5.10
N THR A 61 -9.43 7.38 4.08
CA THR A 61 -10.79 7.81 3.72
C THR A 61 -11.80 6.67 3.70
N ILE A 62 -11.42 5.53 4.26
CA ILE A 62 -12.27 4.35 4.42
C ILE A 62 -12.49 4.12 5.91
N LEU A 63 -13.74 3.92 6.32
CA LEU A 63 -14.06 3.53 7.68
C LEU A 63 -13.79 2.04 7.90
N ALA A 64 -13.33 1.67 9.09
CA ALA A 64 -13.09 0.26 9.42
C ALA A 64 -14.37 -0.59 9.25
N VAL A 65 -15.54 -0.03 9.58
CA VAL A 65 -16.84 -0.69 9.38
C VAL A 65 -17.18 -0.94 7.91
N GLN A 66 -16.65 -0.15 6.98
CA GLN A 66 -16.82 -0.37 5.53
C GLN A 66 -15.94 -1.51 5.01
N ALA A 67 -14.86 -1.82 5.73
CA ALA A 67 -13.97 -2.92 5.40
C ALA A 67 -14.35 -4.24 6.10
N ASP A 68 -15.49 -4.28 6.79
CA ASP A 68 -15.98 -5.51 7.42
C ASP A 68 -16.19 -6.61 6.37
N GLY A 69 -15.66 -7.80 6.62
CA GLY A 69 -15.66 -8.92 5.70
C GLY A 69 -14.66 -8.82 4.53
N ALA A 70 -13.95 -7.71 4.38
CA ALA A 70 -12.98 -7.51 3.30
C ALA A 70 -11.60 -8.12 3.62
N GLU A 71 -10.79 -8.26 2.57
CA GLU A 71 -9.37 -8.63 2.67
C GLU A 71 -8.50 -7.39 2.47
N VAL A 72 -7.63 -7.11 3.44
CA VAL A 72 -6.68 -6.00 3.42
C VAL A 72 -5.26 -6.53 3.38
N THR A 73 -4.47 -6.06 2.42
CA THR A 73 -3.02 -6.32 2.39
C THR A 73 -2.28 -5.02 2.67
N THR A 74 -1.45 -5.02 3.69
CA THR A 74 -0.52 -3.93 4.01
C THR A 74 0.89 -4.28 3.57
N ILE A 75 1.82 -3.33 3.68
CA ILE A 75 3.22 -3.58 3.32
C ILE A 75 3.84 -4.73 4.12
N GLU A 76 3.43 -4.92 5.37
CA GLU A 76 3.87 -6.02 6.21
C GLU A 76 3.45 -7.41 5.69
N GLY A 77 2.45 -7.46 4.81
CA GLY A 77 1.95 -8.69 4.21
C GLY A 77 2.57 -9.06 2.86
N LEU A 78 3.44 -8.23 2.29
CA LEU A 78 4.04 -8.50 0.97
C LEU A 78 5.19 -9.50 1.02
N ALA A 79 6.10 -9.36 1.98
CA ALA A 79 7.18 -10.32 2.18
C ALA A 79 6.61 -11.64 2.69
N LYS A 80 7.05 -12.75 2.12
CA LYS A 80 6.61 -14.10 2.49
C LYS A 80 7.81 -15.01 2.70
N ASP A 81 7.76 -15.81 3.75
CA ASP A 81 8.78 -16.82 4.07
C ASP A 81 10.21 -16.21 4.12
N GLY A 82 10.33 -15.01 4.68
CA GLY A 82 11.61 -14.30 4.79
C GLY A 82 12.14 -13.73 3.48
N ARG A 83 11.36 -13.75 2.40
CA ARG A 83 11.73 -13.19 1.10
C ARG A 83 10.91 -11.94 0.81
N LEU A 84 11.61 -10.91 0.36
CA LEU A 84 10.97 -9.68 -0.10
C LEU A 84 10.16 -9.93 -1.38
N HIS A 85 9.11 -9.13 -1.55
CA HIS A 85 8.39 -9.08 -2.82
C HIS A 85 9.30 -8.46 -3.91
N PRO A 86 9.22 -8.89 -5.19
CA PRO A 86 10.06 -8.35 -6.26
C PRO A 86 10.09 -6.82 -6.36
N LEU A 87 8.97 -6.16 -6.08
CA LEU A 87 8.92 -4.70 -5.99
C LEU A 87 9.72 -4.14 -4.82
N GLN A 88 9.72 -4.79 -3.66
CA GLN A 88 10.54 -4.37 -2.52
C GLN A 88 12.04 -4.49 -2.85
N ASP A 89 12.46 -5.58 -3.46
CA ASP A 89 13.83 -5.77 -3.94
C ASP A 89 14.23 -4.70 -4.98
N ALA A 90 13.34 -4.45 -5.96
CA ALA A 90 13.59 -3.47 -7.01
C ALA A 90 13.72 -2.04 -6.46
N PHE A 91 12.89 -1.66 -5.48
CA PHE A 91 13.01 -0.37 -4.80
C PHE A 91 14.35 -0.22 -4.08
N TRP A 92 14.84 -1.29 -3.49
CA TRP A 92 16.16 -1.32 -2.86
C TRP A 92 17.28 -1.20 -3.90
N GLU A 93 17.26 -2.05 -4.93
CA GLU A 93 18.29 -2.12 -5.96
C GLU A 93 18.42 -0.82 -6.78
N HIS A 94 17.28 -0.17 -7.07
CA HIS A 94 17.22 1.03 -7.92
C HIS A 94 17.11 2.34 -7.12
N HIS A 95 17.35 2.30 -5.82
CA HIS A 95 17.27 3.48 -4.95
C HIS A 95 15.91 4.20 -5.04
N GLY A 96 14.82 3.45 -5.12
CA GLY A 96 13.45 3.97 -5.21
C GLY A 96 12.93 4.62 -3.93
N LEU A 97 13.78 4.76 -2.91
CA LEU A 97 13.45 5.38 -1.63
C LEU A 97 14.61 6.17 -1.06
N GLN A 98 14.30 7.17 -0.28
CA GLN A 98 15.24 7.91 0.56
C GLN A 98 14.75 7.92 2.01
N CYS A 99 13.83 8.82 2.41
CA CYS A 99 13.28 8.80 3.76
C CYS A 99 12.39 7.57 4.04
N GLY A 100 11.82 6.95 3.01
CA GLY A 100 10.99 5.76 3.13
C GLY A 100 9.52 6.03 3.50
N TYR A 101 9.12 7.28 3.73
CA TYR A 101 7.76 7.58 4.20
C TYR A 101 6.67 7.25 3.18
N CYS A 102 6.89 7.58 1.91
CA CYS A 102 5.96 7.26 0.81
C CYS A 102 6.04 5.81 0.36
N THR A 103 7.09 5.09 0.73
CA THR A 103 7.48 3.83 0.10
C THR A 103 6.44 2.71 0.26
N PRO A 104 5.84 2.46 1.43
CA PRO A 104 4.82 1.44 1.55
C PRO A 104 3.62 1.66 0.62
N GLY A 105 3.09 2.86 0.59
CA GLY A 105 1.97 3.21 -0.28
C GLY A 105 2.34 3.16 -1.76
N MET A 106 3.53 3.62 -2.11
CA MET A 106 4.06 3.58 -3.48
C MET A 106 4.21 2.14 -3.99
N ILE A 107 4.76 1.25 -3.17
CA ILE A 107 4.91 -0.17 -3.51
C ILE A 107 3.56 -0.84 -3.70
N LEU A 108 2.59 -0.61 -2.82
CA LEU A 108 1.25 -1.21 -2.96
C LEU A 108 0.49 -0.69 -4.17
N SER A 109 0.64 0.59 -4.51
CA SER A 109 0.12 1.12 -5.78
C SER A 109 0.78 0.46 -6.98
N ALA A 110 2.08 0.21 -6.93
CA ALA A 110 2.80 -0.51 -7.98
C ALA A 110 2.38 -1.99 -8.09
N VAL A 111 2.10 -2.65 -6.97
CA VAL A 111 1.53 -4.02 -6.97
C VAL A 111 0.22 -4.04 -7.74
N ASN A 112 -0.69 -3.11 -7.43
CA ASN A 112 -1.96 -3.00 -8.13
C ASN A 112 -1.76 -2.77 -9.64
N LEU A 113 -0.88 -1.82 -10.00
CA LEU A 113 -0.57 -1.53 -11.40
C LEU A 113 -0.09 -2.78 -12.14
N LEU A 114 0.89 -3.50 -11.59
CA LEU A 114 1.47 -4.68 -12.24
C LEU A 114 0.51 -5.87 -12.27
N ASN A 115 -0.48 -5.93 -11.40
CA ASN A 115 -1.54 -6.92 -11.46
C ASN A 115 -2.53 -6.61 -12.60
N GLU A 116 -2.81 -5.35 -12.86
CA GLU A 116 -3.69 -4.92 -13.95
C GLU A 116 -2.96 -4.88 -15.31
N ASN A 117 -1.70 -4.45 -15.32
CA ASN A 117 -0.85 -4.34 -16.51
C ASN A 117 0.55 -4.89 -16.19
N PRO A 118 0.82 -6.17 -16.52
CA PRO A 118 2.11 -6.81 -16.22
C PRO A 118 3.31 -6.25 -17.00
N GLN A 119 3.06 -5.55 -18.12
CA GLN A 119 4.09 -4.99 -19.00
C GLN A 119 3.83 -3.49 -19.24
N PRO A 120 3.90 -2.66 -18.17
CA PRO A 120 3.57 -1.25 -18.30
C PRO A 120 4.66 -0.50 -19.06
N SER A 121 4.24 0.46 -19.87
CA SER A 121 5.14 1.49 -20.39
C SER A 121 5.55 2.44 -19.26
N GLU A 122 6.59 3.29 -19.50
CA GLU A 122 6.94 4.33 -18.53
C GLU A 122 5.77 5.27 -18.25
N GLN A 123 4.98 5.60 -19.28
CA GLN A 123 3.79 6.43 -19.13
C GLN A 123 2.75 5.76 -18.23
N ASP A 124 2.48 4.47 -18.42
CA ASP A 124 1.54 3.71 -17.58
C ASP A 124 1.99 3.70 -16.11
N ILE A 125 3.30 3.58 -15.88
CA ILE A 125 3.86 3.61 -14.52
C ILE A 125 3.62 4.98 -13.88
N ARG A 126 3.94 6.07 -14.61
CA ARG A 126 3.75 7.43 -14.10
C ARG A 126 2.28 7.73 -13.79
N GLU A 127 1.38 7.28 -14.64
CA GLU A 127 -0.06 7.39 -14.40
C GLU A 127 -0.51 6.53 -13.22
N GLY A 128 -0.02 5.30 -13.13
CA GLY A 128 -0.37 4.36 -12.06
C GLY A 128 0.05 4.81 -10.66
N ILE A 129 1.11 5.61 -10.55
CA ILE A 129 1.59 6.18 -9.27
C ILE A 129 1.22 7.64 -9.07
N SER A 130 0.41 8.23 -9.95
CA SER A 130 0.03 9.64 -9.89
C SER A 130 -0.69 10.03 -8.60
N GLY A 131 -1.32 9.09 -7.93
CA GLY A 131 -1.95 9.26 -6.61
C GLY A 131 -1.00 9.10 -5.42
N ASN A 132 0.32 8.98 -5.65
CA ASN A 132 1.33 8.76 -4.62
C ASN A 132 2.41 9.83 -4.72
N PHE A 133 2.60 10.60 -3.66
CA PHE A 133 3.58 11.68 -3.62
C PHE A 133 4.88 11.24 -2.96
N CYS A 134 6.01 11.62 -3.56
CA CYS A 134 7.34 11.48 -3.00
C CYS A 134 8.06 12.82 -3.04
N ARG A 135 8.54 13.28 -1.88
CA ARG A 135 9.25 14.57 -1.78
C ARG A 135 10.76 14.44 -2.02
N CYS A 136 11.29 13.22 -1.94
CA CYS A 136 12.74 12.98 -1.90
C CYS A 136 13.34 12.64 -3.26
N THR A 137 12.73 11.72 -4.02
CA THR A 137 13.38 11.00 -5.12
C THR A 137 13.27 11.68 -6.49
N GLY A 138 12.32 12.59 -6.68
CA GLY A 138 11.97 13.11 -8.02
C GLY A 138 11.35 12.05 -8.95
N TYR A 139 10.91 10.90 -8.39
CA TYR A 139 10.16 9.83 -9.05
C TYR A 139 10.96 8.95 -10.04
N GLN A 140 12.03 9.42 -10.66
CA GLN A 140 12.71 8.66 -11.72
C GLN A 140 13.20 7.29 -11.24
N HIS A 141 13.80 7.23 -10.06
CA HIS A 141 14.27 5.96 -9.47
C HIS A 141 13.10 5.02 -9.12
N ILE A 142 11.96 5.57 -8.71
CA ILE A 142 10.74 4.79 -8.47
C ILE A 142 10.23 4.18 -9.77
N VAL A 143 10.16 4.96 -10.84
CA VAL A 143 9.77 4.47 -12.17
C VAL A 143 10.70 3.35 -12.63
N ASN A 144 12.01 3.54 -12.50
CA ASN A 144 13.01 2.53 -12.85
C ASN A 144 12.84 1.24 -12.04
N ALA A 145 12.55 1.36 -10.74
CA ALA A 145 12.32 0.22 -9.87
C ALA A 145 11.09 -0.59 -10.30
N ILE A 146 9.97 0.09 -10.59
CA ILE A 146 8.74 -0.57 -11.03
C ILE A 146 8.96 -1.24 -12.39
N GLN A 147 9.64 -0.59 -13.31
CA GLN A 147 9.96 -1.12 -14.62
C GLN A 147 10.83 -2.39 -14.52
N SER A 148 11.86 -2.36 -13.66
CA SER A 148 12.71 -3.52 -13.37
C SER A 148 11.91 -4.69 -12.78
N ALA A 149 11.04 -4.42 -11.82
CA ALA A 149 10.19 -5.46 -11.22
C ALA A 149 9.23 -6.10 -12.25
N ALA A 150 8.70 -5.31 -13.18
CA ALA A 150 7.84 -5.81 -14.25
C ALA A 150 8.58 -6.78 -15.19
N GLN A 151 9.86 -6.55 -15.46
CA GLN A 151 10.68 -7.40 -16.33
C GLN A 151 11.10 -8.72 -15.66
N LYS A 152 11.11 -8.78 -14.34
CA LYS A 152 11.51 -9.97 -13.55
C LYS A 152 10.34 -10.90 -13.20
N ARG A 153 9.14 -10.64 -13.67
CA ARG A 153 7.92 -11.43 -13.43
C ARG A 153 7.83 -12.67 -14.32
#